data_0acf0a599f53eb04f39efed6bd1610de
#
_entry.id   0acf0a599f53eb04f39efed6bd1610de
#
_cell.length_a   1.000
_cell.length_b   1.000
_cell.length_c   1.000
_cell.angle_alpha   90.00
_cell.angle_beta   90.00
_cell.angle_gamma   90.00
#
_symmetry.space_group_name_H-M   'P 1'
#
loop_
_entity.id
_entity.type
_entity.pdbx_description
1 polymer ?
#
loop_
_entity_poly.entity_id
_entity_poly.type
_entity_poly.pdbx_seq_one_letter_code
_entity_poly.pdbx_strand_id
1 'polypeptide(L)'
;MITKYREIEERAIEHVADLMCVAARTAPKAKGVDNLIAMVVKGRVKDQLAEEMRRIAKTSGAQFFERDAVCIDKAALVVLLGQKVKPLGVPSCGYCGFANCAENEKNNGLCAISIGDLGIAIGSAVSVAAQHHVDNRVMFSIGRAALNLDIFEEDVVKIAYGIPLSISGKNPFFDRT
;
A
#
# COMPACT_ATOMS: atom_id res chain seq x y z
N MET A 1 28.73 24.88 -4.70
CA MET A 1 27.65 24.45 -3.77
C MET A 1 27.87 22.97 -3.46
N ILE A 2 27.80 22.53 -2.21
CA ILE A 2 27.96 21.14 -1.79
C ILE A 2 26.64 20.69 -1.19
N THR A 3 26.02 19.68 -1.78
CA THR A 3 24.81 19.05 -1.22
C THR A 3 25.25 17.90 -0.32
N LYS A 4 24.80 17.90 0.92
CA LYS A 4 25.14 16.87 1.89
C LYS A 4 24.36 15.58 1.65
N TYR A 5 24.94 14.45 2.04
CA TYR A 5 24.41 13.11 1.85
C TYR A 5 22.92 12.97 2.29
N ARG A 6 22.55 13.45 3.47
CA ARG A 6 21.19 13.39 3.98
C ARG A 6 20.16 14.10 3.08
N GLU A 7 20.49 15.27 2.55
CA GLU A 7 19.62 16.01 1.63
C GLU A 7 19.44 15.29 0.29
N ILE A 8 20.48 14.53 -0.15
CA ILE A 8 20.41 13.73 -1.38
C ILE A 8 19.44 12.56 -1.16
N GLU A 9 19.56 11.85 -0.04
CA GLU A 9 18.71 10.71 0.29
C GLU A 9 17.24 11.09 0.44
N GLU A 10 16.95 12.16 1.20
CA GLU A 10 15.58 12.64 1.42
C GLU A 10 14.90 13.00 0.09
N ARG A 11 15.59 13.74 -0.78
CA ARG A 11 15.08 14.10 -2.10
C ARG A 11 14.91 12.90 -3.02
N ALA A 12 15.87 11.98 -3.01
CA ALA A 12 15.84 10.80 -3.87
C ALA A 12 14.72 9.84 -3.49
N ILE A 13 14.50 9.58 -2.19
CA ILE A 13 13.45 8.66 -1.75
C ILE A 13 12.04 9.22 -2.01
N GLU A 14 11.83 10.54 -1.88
CA GLU A 14 10.57 11.19 -2.23
C GLU A 14 10.30 11.06 -3.73
N HIS A 15 11.30 11.31 -4.57
CA HIS A 15 11.17 11.16 -6.02
C HIS A 15 10.85 9.72 -6.42
N VAL A 16 11.49 8.73 -5.80
CA VAL A 16 11.18 7.32 -6.07
C VAL A 16 9.76 6.97 -5.64
N ALA A 17 9.28 7.47 -4.51
CA ALA A 17 7.89 7.28 -4.07
C ALA A 17 6.88 7.84 -5.09
N ASP A 18 7.14 9.01 -5.65
CA ASP A 18 6.33 9.62 -6.71
C ASP A 18 6.30 8.73 -7.96
N LEU A 19 7.46 8.24 -8.41
CA LEU A 19 7.57 7.31 -9.55
C LEU A 19 6.85 5.98 -9.29
N MET A 20 6.89 5.47 -8.06
CA MET A 20 6.13 4.29 -7.65
C MET A 20 4.61 4.52 -7.80
N CYS A 21 4.11 5.69 -7.39
CA CYS A 21 2.71 6.06 -7.57
C CYS A 21 2.32 6.17 -9.05
N VAL A 22 3.20 6.73 -9.89
CA VAL A 22 3.01 6.77 -11.36
C VAL A 22 2.95 5.36 -11.95
N ALA A 23 3.88 4.48 -11.59
CA ALA A 23 3.91 3.09 -12.06
C ALA A 23 2.67 2.30 -11.62
N ALA A 24 2.19 2.50 -10.39
CA ALA A 24 0.94 1.92 -9.91
C ALA A 24 -0.28 2.44 -10.70
N ARG A 25 -0.30 3.75 -11.00
CA ARG A 25 -1.38 4.38 -11.77
C ARG A 25 -1.46 3.84 -13.19
N THR A 26 -0.33 3.67 -13.88
CA THR A 26 -0.26 3.20 -15.28
C THR A 26 -0.29 1.68 -15.41
N ALA A 27 -0.20 0.93 -14.32
CA ALA A 27 -0.34 -0.53 -14.31
C ALA A 27 -1.64 -0.96 -15.00
N PRO A 28 -1.65 -2.05 -15.80
CA PRO A 28 -2.85 -2.50 -16.50
C PRO A 28 -3.96 -2.84 -15.50
N LYS A 29 -5.18 -2.45 -15.84
CA LYS A 29 -6.39 -2.67 -15.05
C LYS A 29 -7.49 -3.25 -15.91
N ALA A 30 -8.28 -4.15 -15.37
CA ALA A 30 -9.38 -4.79 -16.09
C ALA A 30 -10.37 -3.74 -16.62
N LYS A 31 -10.69 -3.87 -17.91
CA LYS A 31 -11.56 -2.94 -18.66
C LYS A 31 -11.07 -1.48 -18.67
N GLY A 32 -9.83 -1.22 -18.28
CA GLY A 32 -9.30 0.15 -18.16
C GLY A 32 -9.96 0.96 -17.02
N VAL A 33 -10.64 0.33 -16.07
CA VAL A 33 -11.31 1.02 -14.97
C VAL A 33 -10.31 1.28 -13.84
N ASP A 34 -10.01 2.54 -13.60
CA ASP A 34 -9.06 2.95 -12.57
C ASP A 34 -9.75 3.16 -11.21
N ASN A 35 -9.70 2.16 -10.38
CA ASN A 35 -10.20 2.16 -9.00
C ASN A 35 -9.08 2.34 -7.96
N LEU A 36 -7.84 2.61 -8.41
CA LEU A 36 -6.68 2.75 -7.52
C LEU A 36 -6.61 4.15 -6.91
N ILE A 37 -6.35 4.21 -5.61
CA ILE A 37 -5.89 5.41 -4.92
C ILE A 37 -4.44 5.17 -4.48
N ALA A 38 -3.55 6.09 -4.86
CA ALA A 38 -2.15 6.06 -4.48
C ALA A 38 -1.79 7.35 -3.77
N MET A 39 -1.07 7.26 -2.66
CA MET A 39 -0.58 8.41 -1.91
C MET A 39 0.74 8.12 -1.21
N VAL A 40 1.45 9.17 -0.85
CA VAL A 40 2.68 9.11 -0.05
C VAL A 40 2.42 9.78 1.28
N VAL A 41 2.73 9.10 2.38
CA VAL A 41 2.61 9.62 3.74
C VAL A 41 3.96 9.68 4.42
N LYS A 42 4.20 10.76 5.17
CA LYS A 42 5.42 11.00 5.94
C LYS A 42 5.13 11.78 7.23
N GLY A 43 6.13 11.93 8.08
CA GLY A 43 6.01 12.71 9.31
C GLY A 43 4.89 12.19 10.20
N ARG A 44 4.08 13.09 10.75
CA ARG A 44 3.03 12.77 11.72
C ARG A 44 2.04 11.70 11.25
N VAL A 45 1.65 11.72 9.99
CA VAL A 45 0.70 10.71 9.46
C VAL A 45 1.33 9.31 9.46
N LYS A 46 2.60 9.21 9.09
CA LYS A 46 3.37 7.96 9.18
C LYS A 46 3.44 7.46 10.62
N ASP A 47 3.68 8.34 11.57
CA ASP A 47 3.77 7.99 12.99
C ASP A 47 2.41 7.51 13.53
N GLN A 48 1.31 8.14 13.14
CA GLN A 48 -0.06 7.69 13.47
C GLN A 48 -0.36 6.29 12.94
N LEU A 49 0.13 5.92 11.74
CA LEU A 49 0.03 4.55 11.23
C LEU A 49 0.72 3.55 12.16
N ALA A 50 1.94 3.85 12.62
CA ALA A 50 2.67 2.97 13.54
C ALA A 50 1.95 2.84 14.90
N GLU A 51 1.40 3.93 15.43
CA GLU A 51 0.61 3.92 16.66
C GLU A 51 -0.66 3.05 16.52
N GLU A 52 -1.41 3.20 15.43
CA GLU A 52 -2.61 2.40 15.17
C GLU A 52 -2.27 0.91 15.00
N MET A 53 -1.17 0.58 14.33
CA MET A 53 -0.71 -0.80 14.23
C MET A 53 -0.40 -1.41 15.60
N ARG A 54 0.26 -0.65 16.50
CA ARG A 54 0.47 -1.09 17.89
C ARG A 54 -0.84 -1.26 18.66
N ARG A 55 -1.81 -0.37 18.43
CA ARG A 55 -3.16 -0.51 19.00
C ARG A 55 -3.82 -1.80 18.52
N ILE A 56 -3.75 -2.10 17.22
CA ILE A 56 -4.29 -3.35 16.65
C ILE A 56 -3.58 -4.57 17.27
N ALA A 57 -2.25 -4.56 17.39
CA ALA A 57 -1.50 -5.65 18.01
C ALA A 57 -2.01 -5.96 19.43
N LYS A 58 -2.20 -4.91 20.25
CA LYS A 58 -2.69 -5.04 21.64
C LYS A 58 -4.11 -5.57 21.71
N THR A 59 -5.00 -5.13 20.83
CA THR A 59 -6.43 -5.50 20.90
C THR A 59 -6.75 -6.84 20.26
N SER A 60 -5.99 -7.25 19.23
CA SER A 60 -6.21 -8.50 18.50
C SER A 60 -5.29 -9.65 18.90
N GLY A 61 -4.19 -9.36 19.63
CA GLY A 61 -3.13 -10.34 19.90
C GLY A 61 -2.22 -10.65 18.71
N ALA A 62 -2.42 -10.01 17.55
CA ALA A 62 -1.67 -10.25 16.32
C ALA A 62 -0.29 -9.54 16.35
N GLN A 63 0.70 -10.18 16.93
CA GLN A 63 2.04 -9.61 17.19
C GLN A 63 2.78 -9.11 15.94
N PHE A 64 2.44 -9.60 14.75
CA PHE A 64 3.07 -9.11 13.53
C PHE A 64 2.78 -7.63 13.24
N PHE A 65 1.68 -7.07 13.76
CA PHE A 65 1.42 -5.62 13.67
C PHE A 65 2.45 -4.81 14.46
N GLU A 66 2.86 -5.26 15.65
CA GLU A 66 3.92 -4.60 16.43
C GLU A 66 5.26 -4.64 15.68
N ARG A 67 5.65 -5.80 15.17
CA ARG A 67 6.86 -5.96 14.36
C ARG A 67 6.86 -5.03 13.14
N ASP A 68 5.73 -4.95 12.44
CA ASP A 68 5.60 -4.14 11.23
C ASP A 68 5.56 -2.63 11.57
N ALA A 69 5.04 -2.24 12.75
CA ALA A 69 5.12 -0.87 13.25
C ALA A 69 6.58 -0.41 13.46
N VAL A 70 7.44 -1.28 13.99
CA VAL A 70 8.89 -1.00 14.10
C VAL A 70 9.53 -0.76 12.73
N CYS A 71 9.05 -1.42 11.67
CA CYS A 71 9.51 -1.14 10.32
C CYS A 71 9.11 0.27 9.85
N ILE A 72 7.90 0.74 10.20
CA ILE A 72 7.48 2.12 9.89
C ILE A 72 8.33 3.15 10.63
N ASP A 73 8.67 2.92 11.89
CA ASP A 73 9.54 3.85 12.65
C ASP A 73 10.87 4.08 11.94
N LYS A 74 11.41 3.03 11.31
CA LYS A 74 12.68 3.08 10.56
C LYS A 74 12.54 3.59 9.12
N ALA A 75 11.32 3.71 8.62
CA ALA A 75 11.05 4.17 7.26
C ALA A 75 11.08 5.70 7.17
N ALA A 76 11.61 6.23 6.06
CA ALA A 76 11.55 7.65 5.77
C ALA A 76 10.12 8.10 5.42
N LEU A 77 9.40 7.29 4.65
CA LEU A 77 8.03 7.51 4.22
C LEU A 77 7.35 6.18 3.86
N VAL A 78 6.05 6.23 3.60
CA VAL A 78 5.24 5.07 3.19
C VAL A 78 4.44 5.42 1.94
N VAL A 79 4.50 4.58 0.92
CA VAL A 79 3.56 4.61 -0.21
C VAL A 79 2.34 3.79 0.19
N LEU A 80 1.14 4.38 0.13
CA LEU A 80 -0.14 3.72 0.36
C LEU A 80 -0.85 3.49 -0.97
N LEU A 81 -1.29 2.26 -1.20
CA LEU A 81 -2.11 1.88 -2.35
C LEU A 81 -3.42 1.29 -1.85
N GLY A 82 -4.53 1.97 -2.16
CA GLY A 82 -5.88 1.55 -1.81
C GLY A 82 -6.73 1.27 -3.04
N GLN A 83 -7.68 0.35 -2.92
CA GLN A 83 -8.55 -0.05 -4.03
C GLN A 83 -10.03 0.13 -3.68
N LYS A 84 -10.74 0.84 -4.54
CA LYS A 84 -12.20 0.90 -4.55
C LYS A 84 -12.72 -0.41 -5.12
N VAL A 85 -13.14 -1.32 -4.26
CA VAL A 85 -13.49 -2.69 -4.67
C VAL A 85 -14.94 -2.72 -5.15
N LYS A 86 -15.16 -2.30 -6.41
CA LYS A 86 -16.45 -2.36 -7.10
C LYS A 86 -16.47 -3.47 -8.13
N PRO A 87 -17.63 -4.14 -8.35
CA PRO A 87 -17.79 -5.09 -9.45
C PRO A 87 -17.51 -4.44 -10.81
N LEU A 88 -16.65 -5.07 -11.62
CA LEU A 88 -16.23 -4.53 -12.91
C LEU A 88 -17.13 -4.93 -14.09
N GLY A 89 -18.10 -5.80 -13.86
CA GLY A 89 -19.01 -6.26 -14.90
C GLY A 89 -18.32 -7.07 -16.02
N VAL A 90 -17.32 -7.90 -15.65
CA VAL A 90 -16.65 -8.79 -16.61
C VAL A 90 -17.56 -9.98 -16.88
N PRO A 91 -17.99 -10.21 -18.15
CA PRO A 91 -18.88 -11.32 -18.49
C PRO A 91 -18.25 -12.68 -18.16
N SER A 92 -19.05 -13.62 -17.66
CA SER A 92 -18.64 -14.99 -17.37
C SER A 92 -17.42 -15.14 -16.45
N CYS A 93 -17.18 -14.15 -15.56
CA CYS A 93 -16.00 -14.15 -14.69
C CYS A 93 -16.13 -15.15 -13.53
N GLY A 94 -17.11 -14.98 -12.64
CA GLY A 94 -17.36 -15.87 -11.48
C GLY A 94 -16.25 -15.96 -10.42
N TYR A 95 -15.12 -15.25 -10.56
CA TYR A 95 -13.93 -15.39 -9.68
C TYR A 95 -14.17 -15.00 -8.22
N CYS A 96 -15.17 -14.18 -7.95
CA CYS A 96 -15.56 -13.81 -6.58
C CYS A 96 -16.48 -14.85 -5.89
N GLY A 97 -16.83 -15.95 -6.59
CA GLY A 97 -17.70 -17.01 -6.07
C GLY A 97 -19.20 -16.73 -6.22
N PHE A 98 -19.61 -15.57 -6.74
CA PHE A 98 -20.99 -15.25 -7.08
C PHE A 98 -21.29 -15.56 -8.54
N ALA A 99 -22.54 -15.88 -8.86
CA ALA A 99 -22.97 -16.21 -10.23
C ALA A 99 -22.76 -15.05 -11.21
N ASN A 100 -22.86 -13.81 -10.74
CA ASN A 100 -22.64 -12.60 -11.53
C ASN A 100 -22.34 -11.39 -10.63
N CYS A 101 -21.97 -10.26 -11.26
CA CYS A 101 -21.63 -9.03 -10.55
C CYS A 101 -22.81 -8.43 -9.76
N ALA A 102 -24.04 -8.56 -10.25
CA ALA A 102 -25.20 -8.04 -9.53
C ALA A 102 -25.47 -8.80 -8.22
N GLU A 103 -25.25 -10.12 -8.23
CA GLU A 103 -25.33 -10.93 -7.01
C GLU A 103 -24.19 -10.57 -6.02
N ASN A 104 -22.97 -10.38 -6.51
CA ASN A 104 -21.85 -9.90 -5.68
C ASN A 104 -22.19 -8.58 -4.99
N GLU A 105 -22.69 -7.60 -5.73
CA GLU A 105 -23.05 -6.27 -5.23
C GLU A 105 -24.17 -6.32 -4.20
N LYS A 106 -25.23 -7.10 -4.46
CA LYS A 106 -26.35 -7.33 -3.54
C LYS A 106 -25.89 -7.90 -2.18
N ASN A 107 -24.83 -8.71 -2.18
CA ASN A 107 -24.25 -9.32 -0.99
C ASN A 107 -23.06 -8.54 -0.41
N ASN A 108 -22.79 -7.31 -0.87
CA ASN A 108 -21.61 -6.51 -0.48
C ASN A 108 -20.30 -7.29 -0.63
N GLY A 109 -20.19 -8.13 -1.64
CA GLY A 109 -19.03 -8.95 -1.92
C GLY A 109 -17.87 -8.13 -2.50
N LEU A 110 -16.68 -8.69 -2.45
CA LEU A 110 -15.48 -8.08 -3.04
C LEU A 110 -15.27 -8.59 -4.48
N CYS A 111 -14.92 -7.70 -5.39
CA CYS A 111 -14.58 -8.09 -6.75
C CYS A 111 -13.15 -8.64 -6.84
N ALA A 112 -12.98 -9.93 -7.12
CA ALA A 112 -11.67 -10.58 -7.19
C ALA A 112 -10.78 -9.99 -8.28
N ILE A 113 -11.33 -9.58 -9.42
CA ILE A 113 -10.59 -8.93 -10.51
C ILE A 113 -10.06 -7.57 -10.04
N SER A 114 -10.88 -6.75 -9.35
CA SER A 114 -10.45 -5.46 -8.82
C SER A 114 -9.32 -5.62 -7.79
N ILE A 115 -9.35 -6.69 -6.98
CA ILE A 115 -8.25 -7.02 -6.06
C ILE A 115 -6.98 -7.44 -6.83
N GLY A 116 -7.15 -8.20 -7.92
CA GLY A 116 -6.04 -8.56 -8.81
C GLY A 116 -5.36 -7.33 -9.41
N ASP A 117 -6.14 -6.32 -9.85
CA ASP A 117 -5.61 -5.05 -10.37
C ASP A 117 -4.75 -4.32 -9.32
N LEU A 118 -5.16 -4.33 -8.05
CA LEU A 118 -4.33 -3.79 -6.95
C LEU A 118 -3.00 -4.54 -6.84
N GLY A 119 -3.01 -5.86 -6.92
CA GLY A 119 -1.78 -6.67 -6.88
C GLY A 119 -0.82 -6.33 -8.01
N ILE A 120 -1.34 -6.12 -9.24
CA ILE A 120 -0.56 -5.69 -10.40
C ILE A 120 0.03 -4.29 -10.17
N ALA A 121 -0.77 -3.36 -9.64
CA ALA A 121 -0.31 -2.00 -9.31
C ALA A 121 0.80 -2.01 -8.25
N ILE A 122 0.66 -2.84 -7.20
CA ILE A 122 1.70 -3.04 -6.18
C ILE A 122 2.99 -3.58 -6.81
N GLY A 123 2.89 -4.62 -7.67
CA GLY A 123 4.04 -5.18 -8.37
C GLY A 123 4.76 -4.13 -9.22
N SER A 124 4.01 -3.30 -9.96
CA SER A 124 4.55 -2.18 -10.74
C SER A 124 5.26 -1.15 -9.86
N ALA A 125 4.67 -0.77 -8.71
CA ALA A 125 5.28 0.17 -7.78
C ALA A 125 6.61 -0.34 -7.22
N VAL A 126 6.64 -1.58 -6.70
CA VAL A 126 7.85 -2.12 -6.07
C VAL A 126 8.96 -2.41 -7.09
N SER A 127 8.62 -2.64 -8.37
CA SER A 127 9.64 -2.77 -9.43
C SER A 127 10.43 -1.47 -9.62
N VAL A 128 9.77 -0.31 -9.48
CA VAL A 128 10.43 1.01 -9.51
C VAL A 128 11.37 1.17 -8.32
N ALA A 129 10.91 0.85 -7.10
CA ALA A 129 11.79 0.89 -5.92
C ALA A 129 13.04 0.01 -6.10
N ALA A 130 12.86 -1.20 -6.66
CA ALA A 130 13.98 -2.11 -6.95
C ALA A 130 14.96 -1.54 -7.97
N GLN A 131 14.47 -0.91 -9.05
CA GLN A 131 15.32 -0.25 -10.05
C GLN A 131 16.17 0.88 -9.47
N HIS A 132 15.67 1.56 -8.46
CA HIS A 132 16.35 2.68 -7.79
C HIS A 132 17.05 2.26 -6.49
N HIS A 133 17.19 0.96 -6.22
CA HIS A 133 17.86 0.41 -5.03
C HIS A 133 17.27 0.92 -3.69
N VAL A 134 15.99 1.23 -3.66
CA VAL A 134 15.29 1.67 -2.44
C VAL A 134 14.72 0.45 -1.71
N ASP A 135 15.15 0.25 -0.47
CA ASP A 135 14.62 -0.81 0.39
C ASP A 135 13.13 -0.60 0.65
N ASN A 136 12.37 -1.68 0.52
CA ASN A 136 10.92 -1.65 0.69
C ASN A 136 10.36 -3.01 1.11
N ARG A 137 9.14 -3.00 1.62
CA ARG A 137 8.37 -4.21 1.90
C ARG A 137 6.88 -3.94 1.78
N VAL A 138 6.15 -4.78 1.03
CA VAL A 138 4.69 -4.71 0.97
C VAL A 138 4.08 -5.22 2.27
N MET A 139 3.26 -4.40 2.94
CA MET A 139 2.66 -4.71 4.23
C MET A 139 1.14 -4.54 4.22
N PHE A 140 0.42 -5.62 4.46
CA PHE A 140 -1.01 -5.62 4.75
C PHE A 140 -1.35 -4.81 6.01
N SER A 141 -0.53 -4.96 7.05
CA SER A 141 -0.71 -4.35 8.36
C SER A 141 -0.81 -2.83 8.31
N ILE A 142 0.01 -2.19 7.46
CA ILE A 142 -0.05 -0.74 7.22
C ILE A 142 -1.35 -0.35 6.52
N GLY A 143 -1.74 -1.11 5.48
CA GLY A 143 -3.00 -0.87 4.77
C GLY A 143 -4.21 -0.96 5.71
N ARG A 144 -4.21 -1.94 6.61
CA ARG A 144 -5.27 -2.08 7.63
C ARG A 144 -5.31 -0.91 8.59
N ALA A 145 -4.17 -0.43 9.06
CA ALA A 145 -4.10 0.76 9.91
C ALA A 145 -4.60 2.01 9.18
N ALA A 146 -4.23 2.17 7.91
CA ALA A 146 -4.66 3.30 7.08
C ALA A 146 -6.19 3.33 6.89
N LEU A 147 -6.83 2.15 6.73
CA LEU A 147 -8.29 2.03 6.66
C LEU A 147 -8.96 2.37 7.99
N ASN A 148 -8.39 1.94 9.12
CA ASN A 148 -8.93 2.25 10.44
C ASN A 148 -8.86 3.75 10.78
N LEU A 149 -7.85 4.45 10.27
CA LEU A 149 -7.63 5.88 10.45
C LEU A 149 -8.34 6.75 9.40
N ASP A 150 -9.07 6.12 8.47
CA ASP A 150 -9.75 6.80 7.36
C ASP A 150 -8.84 7.72 6.51
N ILE A 151 -7.57 7.30 6.32
CA ILE A 151 -6.56 8.10 5.62
C ILE A 151 -6.94 8.33 4.14
N PHE A 152 -7.70 7.42 3.53
CA PHE A 152 -8.12 7.54 2.14
C PHE A 152 -9.27 8.53 1.92
N GLU A 153 -9.96 8.95 3.00
CA GLU A 153 -11.13 9.87 2.94
C GLU A 153 -12.22 9.40 1.95
N GLU A 154 -12.28 8.09 1.68
CA GLU A 154 -13.22 7.48 0.76
C GLU A 154 -13.74 6.14 1.30
N ASP A 155 -14.95 6.08 1.75
CA ASP A 155 -15.65 4.89 2.30
C ASP A 155 -15.64 3.67 1.39
N VAL A 156 -15.40 3.88 0.10
CA VAL A 156 -15.38 2.82 -0.91
C VAL A 156 -14.05 2.07 -1.01
N VAL A 157 -12.98 2.55 -0.35
CA VAL A 157 -11.71 1.82 -0.25
C VAL A 157 -11.86 0.73 0.79
N LYS A 158 -11.78 -0.53 0.37
CA LYS A 158 -11.96 -1.70 1.25
C LYS A 158 -10.69 -2.51 1.44
N ILE A 159 -9.73 -2.38 0.54
CA ILE A 159 -8.46 -3.09 0.60
C ILE A 159 -7.34 -2.08 0.35
N ALA A 160 -6.32 -2.12 1.20
CA ALA A 160 -5.15 -1.27 1.08
C ALA A 160 -3.88 -2.01 1.53
N TYR A 161 -2.76 -1.58 0.98
CA TYR A 161 -1.42 -1.99 1.39
C TYR A 161 -0.54 -0.76 1.57
N GLY A 162 0.42 -0.85 2.49
CA GLY A 162 1.46 0.14 2.65
C GLY A 162 2.82 -0.44 2.29
N ILE A 163 3.67 0.41 1.74
CA ILE A 163 5.02 0.07 1.30
C ILE A 163 5.96 1.08 1.94
N PRO A 164 6.53 0.79 3.13
CA PRO A 164 7.53 1.65 3.75
C PRO A 164 8.81 1.63 2.91
N LEU A 165 9.45 2.80 2.78
CA LEU A 165 10.69 2.98 2.03
C LEU A 165 11.84 3.41 2.94
N SER A 166 13.03 2.90 2.65
CA SER A 166 14.27 3.29 3.33
C SER A 166 15.44 3.31 2.38
N ILE A 167 16.38 4.24 2.63
CA ILE A 167 17.71 4.26 2.04
C ILE A 167 18.68 4.20 3.23
N SER A 168 19.30 3.04 3.43
CA SER A 168 20.26 2.87 4.53
C SER A 168 21.28 1.78 4.18
N GLY A 169 22.42 1.76 4.86
CA GLY A 169 23.46 0.74 4.66
C GLY A 169 23.04 -0.68 5.06
N LYS A 170 21.89 -0.84 5.73
CA LYS A 170 21.30 -2.12 6.11
C LYS A 170 19.79 -2.06 5.92
N ASN A 171 19.21 -3.01 5.17
CA ASN A 171 17.77 -3.07 4.97
C ASN A 171 17.03 -3.26 6.31
N PRO A 172 16.20 -2.29 6.75
CA PRO A 172 15.56 -2.34 8.06
C PRO A 172 14.30 -3.23 8.10
N PHE A 173 13.79 -3.68 6.95
CA PHE A 173 12.48 -4.34 6.84
C PHE A 173 12.55 -5.86 6.93
N PHE A 174 13.74 -6.45 6.77
CA PHE A 174 13.99 -7.89 6.83
C PHE A 174 14.99 -8.30 7.91
N ASP A 175 15.36 -7.35 8.77
CA ASP A 175 16.24 -7.60 9.91
C ASP A 175 15.44 -8.32 11.00
N ARG A 176 15.50 -9.64 10.96
CA ARG A 176 14.89 -10.52 11.97
C ARG A 176 15.99 -10.94 12.94
N THR A 177 16.16 -10.17 14.00
CA THR A 177 16.93 -10.59 15.19
C THR A 177 16.01 -11.32 16.14
#